data_316c49c88e1c40a441d68d59bbc2e9fc
#
_entry.id   316c49c88e1c40a441d68d59bbc2e9fc
#
_cell.length_a   1.000
_cell.length_b   1.000
_cell.length_c   1.000
_cell.angle_alpha   90.00
_cell.angle_beta   90.00
_cell.angle_gamma   90.00
#
_symmetry.space_group_name_H-M   'P 1'
#
loop_
_entity.id
_entity.type
_entity.pdbx_description
1 polymer ?
#
loop_
_entity_poly.entity_id
_entity_poly.type
_entity_poly.pdbx_seq_one_letter_code
_entity_poly.pdbx_strand_id
1 'polypeptide(L)'
;VTRRSLRNLLLVFTVVVSTAKAARADEELPVRQATLAFDEKQTLRVSVGYRDVVDAATVAKLMGGLPTTIVMRAYVFRESGGAALAAAFKTCRVIFDLWDEVYRIEISQTGVSDLVTASPTLEGVLRRCTEADRLAVPGRTVLPAGTSYYLAGAVEVNPVSPDMLERIKRWVSRPTGTSSTAPGDALFGSFVGLFVARIGVADRQLAFRTQAFSR
;
A
#
# COMPACT_ATOMS: atom_id res chain seq x y z
N VAL A 1 74.06 -38.88 19.08
CA VAL A 1 72.84 -39.23 18.39
C VAL A 1 71.73 -38.30 18.92
N THR A 2 71.28 -37.40 18.07
CA THR A 2 70.51 -36.19 18.35
C THR A 2 69.04 -36.44 18.43
N ARG A 3 68.41 -36.06 19.53
CA ARG A 3 66.96 -35.95 19.66
C ARG A 3 66.49 -34.61 19.06
N ARG A 4 65.63 -34.57 18.03
CA ARG A 4 64.90 -33.39 17.53
C ARG A 4 63.51 -33.41 18.13
N SER A 5 63.25 -32.39 18.94
CA SER A 5 61.97 -32.01 19.50
C SER A 5 61.05 -31.48 18.41
N LEU A 6 59.90 -32.14 18.19
CA LEU A 6 58.81 -31.61 17.37
C LEU A 6 57.94 -30.72 18.25
N ARG A 7 57.97 -29.39 18.04
CA ARG A 7 57.08 -28.42 18.66
C ARG A 7 55.80 -28.38 17.83
N ASN A 8 54.72 -28.89 18.40
CA ASN A 8 53.38 -28.73 17.85
C ASN A 8 52.94 -27.27 17.94
N LEU A 9 52.84 -26.61 16.79
CA LEU A 9 52.25 -25.28 16.63
C LEU A 9 50.73 -25.45 16.43
N LEU A 10 49.95 -25.30 17.51
CA LEU A 10 48.47 -25.25 17.45
C LEU A 10 48.06 -23.87 16.93
N LEU A 11 47.69 -23.80 15.67
CA LEU A 11 47.03 -22.63 15.07
C LEU A 11 45.56 -22.61 15.50
N VAL A 12 45.23 -21.77 16.48
CA VAL A 12 43.85 -21.49 16.88
C VAL A 12 43.27 -20.53 15.84
N PHE A 13 42.43 -21.06 14.97
CA PHE A 13 41.63 -20.27 14.01
C PHE A 13 40.40 -19.72 14.72
N THR A 14 40.45 -18.50 15.23
CA THR A 14 39.31 -17.77 15.79
C THR A 14 38.42 -17.33 14.64
N VAL A 15 37.34 -18.09 14.37
CA VAL A 15 36.27 -17.65 13.48
C VAL A 15 35.46 -16.58 14.16
N VAL A 16 35.71 -15.32 13.80
CA VAL A 16 34.87 -14.20 14.18
C VAL A 16 33.62 -14.27 13.33
N VAL A 17 32.55 -14.86 13.89
CA VAL A 17 31.20 -14.78 13.30
C VAL A 17 30.68 -13.39 13.52
N SER A 18 30.90 -12.51 12.54
CA SER A 18 30.23 -11.20 12.51
C SER A 18 28.74 -11.44 12.23
N THR A 19 27.93 -11.46 13.28
CA THR A 19 26.48 -11.34 13.16
C THR A 19 26.15 -9.93 12.68
N ALA A 20 26.09 -9.76 11.37
CA ALA A 20 25.49 -8.58 10.78
C ALA A 20 23.99 -8.59 11.17
N LYS A 21 23.63 -7.91 12.27
CA LYS A 21 22.27 -7.48 12.49
C LYS A 21 21.89 -6.66 11.26
N ALA A 22 21.05 -7.23 10.38
CA ALA A 22 20.33 -6.46 9.40
C ALA A 22 19.48 -5.46 10.20
N ALA A 23 20.00 -4.25 10.38
CA ALA A 23 19.21 -3.11 10.76
C ALA A 23 18.19 -2.93 9.62
N ARG A 24 16.95 -3.42 9.83
CA ARG A 24 15.83 -2.84 9.13
C ARG A 24 15.85 -1.39 9.54
N ALA A 25 16.33 -0.52 8.67
CA ALA A 25 16.04 0.89 8.76
C ALA A 25 14.50 0.96 8.82
N ASP A 26 13.94 1.37 9.95
CA ASP A 26 12.57 1.87 10.00
C ASP A 26 12.58 3.05 9.05
N GLU A 27 12.12 2.84 7.83
CA GLU A 27 11.98 3.88 6.83
C GLU A 27 10.91 4.82 7.36
N GLU A 28 11.36 5.93 7.95
CA GLU A 28 10.48 6.91 8.56
C GLU A 28 9.55 7.46 7.47
N LEU A 29 8.25 7.19 7.63
CA LEU A 29 7.25 7.63 6.67
C LEU A 29 7.31 9.15 6.47
N PRO A 30 7.30 9.66 5.22
CA PRO A 30 7.30 11.08 4.96
C PRO A 30 6.13 11.77 5.65
N VAL A 31 6.42 12.90 6.30
CA VAL A 31 5.39 13.68 7.01
C VAL A 31 4.62 14.54 6.02
N ARG A 32 3.30 14.41 6.02
CA ARG A 32 2.38 15.16 5.18
C ARG A 32 1.45 16.03 6.05
N GLN A 33 1.31 17.28 5.69
CA GLN A 33 0.38 18.17 6.37
C GLN A 33 -1.06 17.77 6.07
N ALA A 34 -1.87 17.68 7.11
CA ALA A 34 -3.28 17.36 7.03
C ALA A 34 -4.09 18.29 7.95
N THR A 35 -5.32 18.59 7.58
CA THR A 35 -6.27 19.21 8.50
C THR A 35 -6.94 18.13 9.31
N LEU A 36 -6.79 18.20 10.63
CA LEU A 36 -7.28 17.23 11.59
C LEU A 36 -8.15 17.98 12.61
N ALA A 37 -9.43 17.68 12.66
CA ALA A 37 -10.37 18.35 13.56
C ALA A 37 -11.41 17.35 14.09
N PHE A 38 -11.87 17.55 15.32
CA PHE A 38 -13.00 16.80 15.86
C PHE A 38 -14.30 17.56 15.60
N ASP A 39 -15.31 16.87 15.07
CA ASP A 39 -16.64 17.44 14.90
C ASP A 39 -17.43 17.44 16.22
N GLU A 40 -18.65 18.01 16.21
CA GLU A 40 -19.53 18.08 17.39
C GLU A 40 -19.85 16.70 17.99
N LYS A 41 -19.83 15.65 17.18
CA LYS A 41 -20.02 14.25 17.59
C LYS A 41 -18.73 13.59 18.06
N GLN A 42 -17.63 14.37 18.17
CA GLN A 42 -16.30 13.89 18.54
C GLN A 42 -15.73 12.83 17.54
N THR A 43 -16.14 12.90 16.28
CA THR A 43 -15.56 12.12 15.21
C THR A 43 -14.38 12.89 14.64
N LEU A 44 -13.23 12.26 14.52
CA LEU A 44 -12.07 12.86 13.86
C LEU A 44 -12.36 13.03 12.36
N ARG A 45 -12.24 14.26 11.86
CA ARG A 45 -12.34 14.62 10.45
C ARG A 45 -10.96 14.91 9.91
N VAL A 46 -10.61 14.26 8.81
CA VAL A 46 -9.28 14.33 8.20
C VAL A 46 -9.41 14.86 6.79
N SER A 47 -8.68 15.94 6.47
CA SER A 47 -8.51 16.39 5.10
C SER A 47 -7.02 16.35 4.73
N VAL A 48 -6.68 15.59 3.68
CA VAL A 48 -5.31 15.40 3.21
C VAL A 48 -5.28 15.12 1.72
N GLY A 49 -4.34 15.76 1.02
CA GLY A 49 -4.09 15.51 -0.40
C GLY A 49 -2.99 14.45 -0.61
N TYR A 50 -3.12 13.65 -1.67
CA TYR A 50 -2.16 12.61 -2.07
C TYR A 50 -2.04 12.50 -3.60
N ARG A 51 -2.05 13.66 -4.27
CA ARG A 51 -2.05 13.76 -5.73
C ARG A 51 -0.81 13.15 -6.39
N ASP A 52 0.29 13.13 -5.70
CA ASP A 52 1.57 12.55 -6.11
C ASP A 52 1.55 11.01 -6.28
N VAL A 53 0.46 10.35 -5.86
CA VAL A 53 0.23 8.93 -6.19
C VAL A 53 -0.07 8.73 -7.68
N VAL A 54 -0.57 9.76 -8.37
CA VAL A 54 -0.93 9.71 -9.79
C VAL A 54 0.24 10.21 -10.63
N ASP A 55 0.83 9.32 -11.40
CA ASP A 55 1.91 9.62 -12.34
C ASP A 55 1.41 9.71 -13.79
N ALA A 56 2.33 10.00 -14.72
CA ALA A 56 2.02 10.10 -16.13
C ALA A 56 1.43 8.80 -16.72
N ALA A 57 1.86 7.64 -16.22
CA ALA A 57 1.34 6.35 -16.68
C ALA A 57 -0.12 6.14 -16.23
N THR A 58 -0.45 6.52 -15.00
CA THR A 58 -1.83 6.52 -14.48
C THR A 58 -2.72 7.48 -15.25
N VAL A 59 -2.22 8.69 -15.55
CA VAL A 59 -2.93 9.68 -16.39
C VAL A 59 -3.21 9.11 -17.77
N ALA A 60 -2.23 8.49 -18.41
CA ALA A 60 -2.41 7.88 -19.74
C ALA A 60 -3.46 6.76 -19.72
N LYS A 61 -3.51 5.93 -18.68
CA LYS A 61 -4.55 4.91 -18.48
C LYS A 61 -5.95 5.55 -18.38
N LEU A 62 -6.10 6.58 -17.56
CA LEU A 62 -7.36 7.32 -17.39
C LEU A 62 -7.84 7.93 -18.72
N MET A 63 -6.95 8.58 -19.45
CA MET A 63 -7.28 9.18 -20.77
C MET A 63 -7.58 8.13 -21.84
N GLY A 64 -6.99 6.94 -21.73
CA GLY A 64 -7.24 5.81 -22.61
C GLY A 64 -8.52 5.02 -22.31
N GLY A 65 -9.37 5.49 -21.37
CA GLY A 65 -10.62 4.83 -21.00
C GLY A 65 -10.45 3.59 -20.14
N LEU A 66 -9.24 3.31 -19.64
CA LEU A 66 -9.02 2.17 -18.77
C LEU A 66 -9.53 2.49 -17.34
N PRO A 67 -10.31 1.58 -16.74
CA PRO A 67 -10.75 1.75 -15.36
C PRO A 67 -9.55 1.92 -14.43
N THR A 68 -9.61 2.95 -13.59
CA THR A 68 -8.57 3.22 -12.59
C THR A 68 -9.22 3.31 -11.21
N THR A 69 -8.67 2.61 -10.25
CA THR A 69 -9.13 2.64 -8.86
C THR A 69 -8.02 3.17 -7.97
N ILE A 70 -8.34 4.18 -7.16
CA ILE A 70 -7.42 4.74 -6.15
C ILE A 70 -8.02 4.41 -4.79
N VAL A 71 -7.26 3.72 -3.96
CA VAL A 71 -7.66 3.34 -2.60
C VAL A 71 -6.73 4.01 -1.60
N MET A 72 -7.30 4.81 -0.70
CA MET A 72 -6.61 5.39 0.44
C MET A 72 -7.11 4.73 1.71
N ARG A 73 -6.18 4.21 2.52
CA ARG A 73 -6.45 3.70 3.87
C ARG A 73 -5.75 4.58 4.88
N ALA A 74 -6.46 4.95 5.91
CA ALA A 74 -5.96 5.79 7.00
C ALA A 74 -6.06 5.03 8.31
N TYR A 75 -4.98 5.05 9.08
CA TYR A 75 -4.89 4.38 10.38
C TYR A 75 -4.40 5.38 11.41
N VAL A 76 -5.07 5.44 12.57
CA VAL A 76 -4.65 6.29 13.68
C VAL A 76 -3.80 5.49 14.67
N PHE A 77 -2.64 6.01 15.00
CA PHE A 77 -1.71 5.44 15.98
C PHE A 77 -1.41 6.45 17.10
N ARG A 78 -1.01 5.93 18.27
CA ARG A 78 -0.36 6.77 19.30
C ARG A 78 1.07 7.08 18.87
N GLU A 79 1.56 8.27 19.21
CA GLU A 79 2.99 8.58 19.00
C GLU A 79 3.90 7.67 19.83
N SER A 80 3.45 7.18 20.97
CA SER A 80 4.16 6.20 21.78
C SER A 80 4.25 4.80 21.14
N GLY A 81 3.63 4.59 19.96
CA GLY A 81 3.58 3.33 19.25
C GLY A 81 2.40 2.43 19.64
N GLY A 82 2.41 1.21 19.15
CA GLY A 82 1.37 0.20 19.38
C GLY A 82 0.52 -0.08 18.16
N ALA A 83 -0.59 -0.80 18.35
CA ALA A 83 -1.53 -1.14 17.29
C ALA A 83 -2.35 0.07 16.83
N ALA A 84 -2.87 0.01 15.60
CA ALA A 84 -3.80 1.00 15.09
C ALA A 84 -5.07 1.03 15.95
N LEU A 85 -5.49 2.24 16.33
CA LEU A 85 -6.64 2.48 17.21
C LEU A 85 -7.93 2.65 16.42
N ALA A 86 -7.82 3.22 15.22
CA ALA A 86 -8.95 3.47 14.33
C ALA A 86 -8.48 3.37 12.88
N ALA A 87 -9.41 3.08 11.98
CA ALA A 87 -9.16 3.03 10.56
C ALA A 87 -10.31 3.68 9.79
N ALA A 88 -9.97 4.26 8.66
CA ALA A 88 -10.93 4.76 7.67
C ALA A 88 -10.39 4.50 6.27
N PHE A 89 -11.25 4.54 5.28
CA PHE A 89 -10.87 4.38 3.88
C PHE A 89 -11.62 5.34 2.97
N LYS A 90 -11.02 5.57 1.82
CA LYS A 90 -11.67 6.19 0.65
C LYS A 90 -11.25 5.41 -0.58
N THR A 91 -12.23 5.01 -1.38
CA THR A 91 -12.02 4.39 -2.68
C THR A 91 -12.61 5.30 -3.74
N CYS A 92 -11.87 5.54 -4.81
CA CYS A 92 -12.31 6.28 -5.97
C CYS A 92 -12.08 5.42 -7.21
N ARG A 93 -13.16 5.02 -7.88
CA ARG A 93 -13.10 4.31 -9.15
C ARG A 93 -13.48 5.27 -10.27
N VAL A 94 -12.69 5.30 -11.32
CA VAL A 94 -12.86 6.20 -12.46
C VAL A 94 -12.81 5.42 -13.74
N ILE A 95 -13.71 5.75 -14.66
CA ILE A 95 -13.67 5.29 -16.05
C ILE A 95 -14.00 6.48 -16.97
N PHE A 96 -13.25 6.66 -18.05
CA PHE A 96 -13.59 7.65 -19.06
C PHE A 96 -14.63 7.05 -20.03
N ASP A 97 -15.78 7.70 -20.11
CA ASP A 97 -16.83 7.36 -21.07
C ASP A 97 -16.52 8.08 -22.39
N LEU A 98 -16.14 7.28 -23.38
CA LEU A 98 -15.74 7.79 -24.71
C LEU A 98 -16.91 8.39 -25.51
N TRP A 99 -18.16 8.00 -25.19
CA TRP A 99 -19.34 8.48 -25.89
C TRP A 99 -19.82 9.83 -25.36
N ASP A 100 -19.85 9.93 -24.04
CA ASP A 100 -20.26 11.16 -23.35
C ASP A 100 -19.09 12.12 -23.10
N GLU A 101 -17.85 11.70 -23.41
CA GLU A 101 -16.60 12.44 -23.19
C GLU A 101 -16.44 12.94 -21.74
N VAL A 102 -16.89 12.13 -20.78
CA VAL A 102 -16.82 12.45 -19.34
C VAL A 102 -16.20 11.32 -18.55
N TYR A 103 -15.56 11.68 -17.46
CA TYR A 103 -15.11 10.71 -16.45
C TYR A 103 -16.26 10.36 -15.51
N ARG A 104 -16.70 9.10 -15.49
CA ARG A 104 -17.61 8.58 -14.48
C ARG A 104 -16.82 8.21 -13.24
N ILE A 105 -17.26 8.68 -12.07
CA ILE A 105 -16.54 8.59 -10.81
C ILE A 105 -17.45 7.98 -9.78
N GLU A 106 -17.00 6.89 -9.16
CA GLU A 106 -17.64 6.23 -8.04
C GLU A 106 -16.74 6.42 -6.80
N ILE A 107 -17.26 7.02 -5.74
CA ILE A 107 -16.53 7.26 -4.49
C ILE A 107 -17.25 6.55 -3.36
N SER A 108 -16.52 5.70 -2.65
CA SER A 108 -16.95 5.08 -1.39
C SER A 108 -15.98 5.50 -0.29
N GLN A 109 -16.48 5.96 0.85
CA GLN A 109 -15.63 6.35 1.98
C GLN A 109 -16.33 6.14 3.32
N THR A 110 -15.53 5.96 4.35
CA THR A 110 -16.02 5.75 5.72
C THR A 110 -16.92 6.88 6.17
N GLY A 111 -18.11 6.52 6.66
CA GLY A 111 -19.02 7.44 7.34
C GLY A 111 -19.94 8.28 6.44
N VAL A 112 -19.96 8.03 5.13
CA VAL A 112 -20.90 8.62 4.19
C VAL A 112 -21.39 7.60 3.17
N SER A 113 -22.52 7.91 2.52
CA SER A 113 -23.06 7.09 1.44
C SER A 113 -22.17 7.17 0.19
N ASP A 114 -22.18 6.13 -0.60
CA ASP A 114 -21.46 6.09 -1.87
C ASP A 114 -21.97 7.20 -2.80
N LEU A 115 -21.04 7.82 -3.50
CA LEU A 115 -21.30 8.91 -4.43
C LEU A 115 -20.96 8.46 -5.85
N VAL A 116 -21.92 8.54 -6.76
CA VAL A 116 -21.69 8.41 -8.20
C VAL A 116 -21.85 9.79 -8.83
N THR A 117 -20.85 10.21 -9.59
CA THR A 117 -20.81 11.54 -10.23
C THR A 117 -20.03 11.48 -11.53
N ALA A 118 -19.98 12.59 -12.26
CA ALA A 118 -19.17 12.73 -13.45
C ALA A 118 -18.32 14.01 -13.40
N SER A 119 -17.24 14.02 -14.18
CA SER A 119 -16.40 15.19 -14.40
C SER A 119 -16.02 15.29 -15.86
N PRO A 120 -16.16 16.47 -16.49
CA PRO A 120 -15.71 16.66 -17.87
C PRO A 120 -14.19 16.81 -17.99
N THR A 121 -13.47 16.97 -16.88
CA THR A 121 -12.04 17.24 -16.87
C THR A 121 -11.26 16.28 -15.99
N LEU A 122 -10.04 15.94 -16.41
CA LEU A 122 -9.10 15.17 -15.61
C LEU A 122 -8.77 15.87 -14.27
N GLU A 123 -8.65 17.19 -14.28
CA GLU A 123 -8.40 17.97 -13.05
C GLU A 123 -9.52 17.78 -12.02
N GLY A 124 -10.78 17.77 -12.47
CA GLY A 124 -11.94 17.49 -11.62
C GLY A 124 -11.91 16.06 -11.04
N VAL A 125 -11.42 15.08 -11.82
CA VAL A 125 -11.17 13.71 -11.35
C VAL A 125 -10.10 13.70 -10.27
N LEU A 126 -8.93 14.28 -10.56
CA LEU A 126 -7.80 14.26 -9.65
C LEU A 126 -8.18 14.89 -8.31
N ARG A 127 -8.80 16.06 -8.31
CA ARG A 127 -9.25 16.72 -7.08
C ARG A 127 -10.19 15.82 -6.25
N ARG A 128 -11.12 15.10 -6.89
CA ARG A 128 -12.06 14.23 -6.17
C ARG A 128 -11.43 12.93 -5.69
N CYS A 129 -10.50 12.36 -6.45
CA CYS A 129 -9.97 11.03 -6.19
C CYS A 129 -8.67 11.04 -5.39
N THR A 130 -7.90 12.14 -5.41
CA THR A 130 -6.60 12.25 -4.73
C THR A 130 -6.60 13.17 -3.51
N GLU A 131 -7.78 13.55 -3.05
CA GLU A 131 -7.97 14.32 -1.81
C GLU A 131 -8.99 13.58 -0.94
N ALA A 132 -8.65 13.31 0.31
CA ALA A 132 -9.61 13.00 1.34
C ALA A 132 -10.09 14.34 1.91
N ASP A 133 -11.35 14.67 1.75
CA ASP A 133 -11.95 15.85 2.35
C ASP A 133 -12.90 15.43 3.46
N ARG A 134 -12.62 15.90 4.68
CA ARG A 134 -13.40 15.62 5.90
C ARG A 134 -13.72 14.12 6.08
N LEU A 135 -12.78 13.25 5.72
CA LEU A 135 -12.91 11.80 5.91
C LEU A 135 -13.20 11.51 7.39
N ALA A 136 -14.29 10.82 7.66
CA ALA A 136 -14.67 10.44 9.01
C ALA A 136 -13.82 9.27 9.50
N VAL A 137 -13.07 9.47 10.57
CA VAL A 137 -12.36 8.39 11.26
C VAL A 137 -13.10 8.10 12.57
N PRO A 138 -13.71 6.91 12.73
CA PRO A 138 -14.39 6.55 13.95
C PRO A 138 -13.41 6.57 15.13
N GLY A 139 -13.69 7.35 16.19
CA GLY A 139 -12.67 7.50 17.21
C GLY A 139 -13.12 7.95 18.59
N ARG A 140 -14.41 8.22 18.81
CA ARG A 140 -14.86 8.80 20.09
C ARG A 140 -14.47 7.98 21.33
N THR A 141 -14.52 6.65 21.25
CA THR A 141 -14.20 5.75 22.35
C THR A 141 -12.74 5.26 22.34
N VAL A 142 -12.02 5.48 21.24
CA VAL A 142 -10.70 4.88 20.99
C VAL A 142 -9.56 5.89 21.14
N LEU A 143 -9.86 7.21 21.13
CA LEU A 143 -8.87 8.29 21.20
C LEU A 143 -9.02 9.06 22.54
N PRO A 144 -8.42 8.61 23.65
CA PRO A 144 -8.41 9.32 24.92
C PRO A 144 -7.87 10.75 24.80
N ALA A 145 -8.42 11.67 25.59
CA ALA A 145 -7.90 13.03 25.70
C ALA A 145 -6.50 13.05 26.33
N GLY A 146 -5.71 14.08 25.98
CA GLY A 146 -4.37 14.27 26.52
C GLY A 146 -3.31 13.30 25.99
N THR A 147 -3.62 12.55 24.94
CA THR A 147 -2.67 11.65 24.24
C THR A 147 -2.36 12.22 22.87
N SER A 148 -1.11 12.10 22.44
CA SER A 148 -0.67 12.49 21.11
C SER A 148 -0.81 11.34 20.11
N TYR A 149 -1.33 11.64 18.94
CA TYR A 149 -1.63 10.71 17.85
C TYR A 149 -1.04 11.20 16.55
N TYR A 150 -0.90 10.30 15.60
CA TYR A 150 -0.71 10.61 14.19
C TYR A 150 -1.56 9.69 13.32
N LEU A 151 -1.81 10.10 12.08
CA LEU A 151 -2.48 9.28 11.10
C LEU A 151 -1.44 8.77 10.10
N ALA A 152 -1.39 7.46 9.89
CA ALA A 152 -0.66 6.84 8.80
C ALA A 152 -1.60 6.62 7.62
N GLY A 153 -1.20 7.09 6.45
CA GLY A 153 -1.91 6.90 5.19
C GLY A 153 -1.19 5.94 4.27
N ALA A 154 -1.94 5.03 3.67
CA ALA A 154 -1.48 4.17 2.58
C ALA A 154 -2.42 4.38 1.39
N VAL A 155 -1.85 4.77 0.25
CA VAL A 155 -2.59 5.02 -0.98
C VAL A 155 -2.09 4.08 -2.06
N GLU A 156 -3.00 3.44 -2.76
CA GLU A 156 -2.69 2.48 -3.81
C GLU A 156 -3.50 2.80 -5.07
N VAL A 157 -2.86 2.70 -6.22
CA VAL A 157 -3.50 2.80 -7.54
C VAL A 157 -3.64 1.40 -8.11
N ASN A 158 -4.86 1.03 -8.51
CA ASN A 158 -5.21 -0.27 -9.05
C ASN A 158 -4.70 -1.44 -8.17
N PRO A 159 -5.05 -1.47 -6.87
CA PRO A 159 -4.61 -2.56 -6.01
C PRO A 159 -5.18 -3.88 -6.51
N VAL A 160 -4.33 -4.88 -6.58
CA VAL A 160 -4.75 -6.26 -6.89
C VAL A 160 -5.22 -6.90 -5.59
N SER A 161 -6.48 -7.35 -5.56
CA SER A 161 -6.98 -8.03 -4.37
C SER A 161 -6.27 -9.38 -4.18
N PRO A 162 -6.08 -9.83 -2.92
CA PRO A 162 -5.53 -11.16 -2.65
C PRO A 162 -6.28 -12.27 -3.37
N ASP A 163 -7.62 -12.18 -3.45
CA ASP A 163 -8.46 -13.15 -4.15
C ASP A 163 -8.19 -13.18 -5.66
N MET A 164 -7.93 -12.02 -6.26
CA MET A 164 -7.56 -11.91 -7.67
C MET A 164 -6.19 -12.54 -7.91
N LEU A 165 -5.20 -12.26 -7.05
CA LEU A 165 -3.87 -12.89 -7.10
C LEU A 165 -3.98 -14.41 -7.00
N GLU A 166 -4.79 -14.93 -6.10
CA GLU A 166 -5.00 -16.37 -5.94
C GLU A 166 -5.74 -16.98 -7.15
N ARG A 167 -6.65 -16.25 -7.78
CA ARG A 167 -7.30 -16.70 -9.04
C ARG A 167 -6.29 -16.75 -10.18
N ILE A 168 -5.45 -15.73 -10.31
CA ILE A 168 -4.38 -15.67 -11.33
C ILE A 168 -3.40 -16.83 -11.10
N LYS A 169 -2.93 -17.05 -9.87
CA LYS A 169 -2.05 -18.16 -9.51
C LYS A 169 -2.67 -19.49 -9.90
N ARG A 170 -3.93 -19.75 -9.52
CA ARG A 170 -4.66 -20.99 -9.86
C ARG A 170 -4.86 -21.17 -11.36
N TRP A 171 -5.12 -20.09 -12.09
CA TRP A 171 -5.29 -20.14 -13.53
C TRP A 171 -3.99 -20.48 -14.26
N VAL A 172 -2.90 -19.84 -13.85
CA VAL A 172 -1.55 -20.06 -14.44
C VAL A 172 -0.96 -21.40 -14.00
N SER A 173 -1.32 -21.91 -12.81
CA SER A 173 -0.84 -23.20 -12.30
C SER A 173 -1.68 -24.41 -12.78
N ARG A 174 -2.74 -24.21 -13.57
CA ARG A 174 -3.46 -25.33 -14.18
C ARG A 174 -2.65 -25.88 -15.34
N PRO A 175 -2.16 -27.13 -15.25
CA PRO A 175 -1.53 -27.78 -16.40
C PRO A 175 -2.59 -27.92 -17.49
N THR A 176 -2.33 -27.34 -18.64
CA THR A 176 -3.12 -27.55 -19.85
C THR A 176 -2.78 -28.95 -20.38
N GLY A 177 -3.59 -29.96 -20.03
CA GLY A 177 -3.57 -31.27 -20.67
C GLY A 177 -2.94 -32.39 -19.85
N THR A 178 -3.63 -33.49 -19.91
CA THR A 178 -3.31 -34.81 -19.37
C THR A 178 -1.93 -35.30 -19.73
N SER A 179 -1.25 -35.83 -18.70
CA SER A 179 -0.22 -36.90 -18.75
C SER A 179 0.95 -36.72 -19.72
N SER A 180 2.02 -36.17 -19.21
CA SER A 180 3.38 -36.75 -19.21
C SER A 180 4.33 -35.74 -18.57
N THR A 181 5.13 -36.17 -17.64
CA THR A 181 6.25 -35.45 -17.04
C THR A 181 7.27 -35.13 -18.15
N ALA A 182 7.03 -34.02 -18.85
CA ALA A 182 8.02 -33.47 -19.78
C ALA A 182 8.97 -32.53 -19.01
N PRO A 183 10.28 -32.49 -19.38
CA PRO A 183 11.27 -31.62 -18.73
C PRO A 183 10.93 -30.11 -18.76
N GLY A 184 9.89 -29.73 -19.51
CA GLY A 184 9.37 -28.36 -19.56
C GLY A 184 8.55 -27.90 -18.34
N ASP A 185 7.97 -28.82 -17.55
CA ASP A 185 7.09 -28.46 -16.44
C ASP A 185 7.83 -27.78 -15.27
N ALA A 186 9.10 -28.13 -15.06
CA ALA A 186 9.94 -27.50 -14.05
C ALA A 186 10.31 -26.04 -14.44
N LEU A 187 10.49 -25.77 -15.72
CA LEU A 187 10.75 -24.43 -16.25
C LEU A 187 9.48 -23.56 -16.23
N PHE A 188 8.32 -24.16 -16.51
CA PHE A 188 7.02 -23.46 -16.45
C PHE A 188 6.68 -23.04 -15.01
N GLY A 189 6.89 -23.90 -14.02
CA GLY A 189 6.67 -23.56 -12.60
C GLY A 189 7.56 -22.40 -12.13
N SER A 190 8.81 -22.35 -12.58
CA SER A 190 9.74 -21.23 -12.29
C SER A 190 9.34 -19.94 -13.01
N PHE A 191 8.84 -20.03 -14.24
CA PHE A 191 8.36 -18.87 -15.00
C PHE A 191 7.10 -18.28 -14.41
N VAL A 192 6.17 -19.12 -13.96
CA VAL A 192 4.95 -18.75 -13.25
C VAL A 192 5.28 -18.04 -11.93
N GLY A 193 6.22 -18.56 -11.15
CA GLY A 193 6.69 -17.94 -9.92
C GLY A 193 7.26 -16.54 -10.15
N LEU A 194 8.10 -16.40 -11.19
CA LEU A 194 8.68 -15.11 -11.61
C LEU A 194 7.62 -14.15 -12.15
N PHE A 195 6.63 -14.64 -12.89
CA PHE A 195 5.55 -13.83 -13.43
C PHE A 195 4.63 -13.30 -12.33
N VAL A 196 4.23 -14.17 -11.39
CA VAL A 196 3.40 -13.79 -10.23
C VAL A 196 4.15 -12.85 -9.30
N ALA A 197 5.47 -13.01 -9.13
CA ALA A 197 6.30 -12.07 -8.36
C ALA A 197 6.44 -10.68 -9.02
N ARG A 198 6.25 -10.61 -10.36
CA ARG A 198 6.24 -9.35 -11.12
C ARG A 198 4.87 -8.68 -11.21
N ILE A 199 3.77 -9.39 -10.91
CA ILE A 199 2.46 -8.76 -10.72
C ILE A 199 2.53 -8.02 -9.40
N GLY A 200 2.82 -6.72 -9.47
CA GLY A 200 2.84 -5.85 -8.29
C GLY A 200 1.51 -5.87 -7.56
N VAL A 201 1.53 -5.64 -6.27
CA VAL A 201 0.33 -5.58 -5.42
C VAL A 201 -0.57 -4.39 -5.84
N ALA A 202 0.03 -3.38 -6.49
CA ALA A 202 -0.65 -2.21 -7.06
C ALA A 202 0.23 -1.59 -8.16
N ASP A 203 -0.35 -0.80 -9.06
CA ASP A 203 0.41 -0.05 -10.08
C ASP A 203 1.35 0.98 -9.43
N ARG A 204 0.86 1.65 -8.38
CA ARG A 204 1.63 2.58 -7.53
C ARG A 204 1.18 2.49 -6.09
N GLN A 205 2.11 2.79 -5.21
CA GLN A 205 1.88 2.88 -3.77
C GLN A 205 2.52 4.14 -3.22
N LEU A 206 1.86 4.77 -2.27
CA LEU A 206 2.33 5.90 -1.51
C LEU A 206 1.99 5.66 -0.04
N ALA A 207 2.98 5.78 0.84
CA ALA A 207 2.77 5.74 2.27
C ALA A 207 3.27 7.05 2.90
N PHE A 208 2.58 7.54 3.92
CA PHE A 208 2.93 8.75 4.62
C PHE A 208 2.39 8.75 6.06
N ARG A 209 2.90 9.64 6.88
CA ARG A 209 2.28 9.98 8.18
C ARG A 209 1.88 11.46 8.19
N THR A 210 0.92 11.82 9.02
CA THR A 210 0.60 13.23 9.26
C THR A 210 1.49 13.79 10.38
N GLN A 211 1.44 15.12 10.55
CA GLN A 211 1.88 15.73 11.80
C GLN A 211 1.11 15.14 12.97
N ALA A 212 1.70 15.25 14.16
CA ALA A 212 1.04 14.84 15.40
C ALA A 212 -0.18 15.73 15.69
N PHE A 213 -1.18 15.15 16.37
CA PHE A 213 -2.34 15.87 16.87
C PHE A 213 -2.77 15.32 18.22
N SER A 214 -3.46 16.12 18.99
CA SER A 214 -4.04 15.74 20.29
C SER A 214 -5.55 15.96 20.27
N ARG A 215 -6.23 15.23 21.14
CA ARG A 215 -7.64 15.42 21.40
C ARG A 215 -7.85 16.25 22.68
#